data_71e66b7dc476730d425da6b27891ae43
#
_entry.id   71e66b7dc476730d425da6b27891ae43
#
_cell.length_a   1.000
_cell.length_b   1.000
_cell.length_c   1.000
_cell.angle_alpha   90.00
_cell.angle_beta   90.00
_cell.angle_gamma   90.00
#
_symmetry.space_group_name_H-M   'P 1'
#
loop_
_entity.id
_entity.type
_entity.pdbx_description
1 polymer ?
#
loop_
_entity_poly.entity_id
_entity_poly.type
_entity_poly.pdbx_seq_one_letter_code
_entity_poly.pdbx_strand_id
1 'polypeptide(L)'
;MNIVPDGVHRTRIYGGSDEGQRWTAHDVIDVALRRGRLVLVSLGICLALAVFYLATTPDSFTAVAVLIMDTKQTPPSPSQVSQEPLIDPAVIESQIEILKSERIAQQAVDRLHLGDDPQFAGDGPGLRSRFLSWLSGQATPQPTAEMRRANAVDSLLHKMKVTRTGHTYLAEIAVSSLDPVRSANVANAVAEAYIQDQLDSRPQSNQRTVAWMNRRVEEVKSQADSTAMAVAEYRQTHAAEIGAQDAGVTAKMRDLTAVADAARNDHDALQNRALRLTQFIQQQSLPITEARVLTYAKAPLSKSAPKTQVILLLAGVGGLVIGAGLVLLRETLDRKLRWPRQVKSILGLPLAGVIPAVKTGRGALGAQALASLFDSRRPWCAATETLRFVKVAIDHSVRRSGGVVIGIASPWPGEGKSTLTLNMAVMLAEVGARVLVVDADLKKPDLSAALASSSELGLVDLIDGSVMLDRCLVGTESGFDLLGRGKRDAPLHPFDVLGSHGMQGALASAQANYDYVLLDLPALLTSVDSQAVARFVDTFVVVTEFGRTTIDDVERALATSETIANRIVAVVLNKARSGDRGLQRRVLRRARSHSPVFSA
;
A
#
# COMPACT_ATOMS: atom_id res chain seq x y z
N MET A 1 -46.50 7.85 -56.88
CA MET A 1 -46.73 7.62 -55.46
C MET A 1 -45.68 6.59 -55.02
N ASN A 2 -44.51 7.15 -54.63
CA ASN A 2 -43.31 6.37 -54.32
C ASN A 2 -43.34 5.93 -52.86
N ILE A 3 -43.24 4.65 -52.61
CA ILE A 3 -42.99 4.08 -51.29
C ILE A 3 -41.57 3.54 -51.32
N VAL A 4 -40.68 4.26 -50.63
CA VAL A 4 -39.32 3.86 -50.32
C VAL A 4 -39.39 3.03 -49.03
N PRO A 5 -38.78 1.82 -48.98
CA PRO A 5 -38.71 1.07 -47.73
C PRO A 5 -37.61 1.65 -46.83
N ASP A 6 -37.98 1.92 -45.59
CA ASP A 6 -37.14 2.39 -44.53
C ASP A 6 -35.92 1.49 -44.27
N GLY A 7 -34.76 2.08 -44.44
CA GLY A 7 -33.49 1.54 -43.97
C GLY A 7 -33.42 1.50 -42.44
N VAL A 8 -33.26 0.34 -41.88
CA VAL A 8 -32.99 0.13 -40.48
C VAL A 8 -31.66 0.79 -40.12
N HIS A 9 -31.70 2.05 -39.68
CA HIS A 9 -30.61 2.72 -39.01
C HIS A 9 -30.35 2.00 -37.66
N ARG A 10 -29.40 1.06 -37.63
CA ARG A 10 -28.77 0.65 -36.36
C ARG A 10 -27.92 1.81 -35.87
N THR A 11 -28.57 2.70 -35.12
CA THR A 11 -27.87 3.71 -34.29
C THR A 11 -26.90 2.99 -33.38
N ARG A 12 -25.59 3.23 -33.56
CA ARG A 12 -24.54 2.85 -32.62
C ARG A 12 -24.86 3.52 -31.29
N ILE A 13 -25.43 2.79 -30.36
CA ILE A 13 -25.48 3.19 -28.95
C ILE A 13 -24.08 2.95 -28.38
N TYR A 14 -23.17 3.90 -28.60
CA TYR A 14 -22.00 4.08 -27.77
C TYR A 14 -22.46 4.73 -26.45
N GLY A 15 -23.00 3.94 -25.61
CA GLY A 15 -23.45 4.26 -24.29
C GLY A 15 -23.41 2.97 -23.47
N GLY A 16 -22.25 2.38 -23.37
CA GLY A 16 -21.99 1.38 -22.34
C GLY A 16 -22.05 2.11 -21.01
N SER A 17 -23.17 1.97 -20.29
CA SER A 17 -23.23 2.24 -18.87
C SER A 17 -22.02 1.55 -18.24
N ASP A 18 -21.23 2.33 -17.56
CA ASP A 18 -20.12 1.93 -16.70
C ASP A 18 -20.70 1.10 -15.53
N GLU A 19 -21.21 -0.09 -15.81
CA GLU A 19 -21.42 -1.11 -14.81
C GLU A 19 -20.04 -1.52 -14.34
N GLY A 20 -19.57 -0.81 -13.31
CA GLY A 20 -18.29 -0.99 -12.68
C GLY A 20 -17.95 -2.48 -12.59
N GLN A 21 -16.85 -2.82 -13.15
CA GLN A 21 -16.28 -4.17 -13.24
C GLN A 21 -16.29 -4.79 -11.83
N ARG A 22 -17.39 -5.45 -11.45
CA ARG A 22 -17.51 -6.13 -10.15
C ARG A 22 -16.60 -7.35 -10.19
N TRP A 23 -15.41 -7.19 -9.65
CA TRP A 23 -14.46 -8.27 -9.44
C TRP A 23 -15.10 -9.32 -8.53
N THR A 24 -15.20 -10.54 -9.00
CA THR A 24 -15.60 -11.65 -8.13
C THR A 24 -14.37 -12.14 -7.35
N ALA A 25 -14.58 -12.67 -6.15
CA ALA A 25 -13.48 -13.23 -5.33
C ALA A 25 -12.62 -14.24 -6.12
N HIS A 26 -13.23 -14.96 -7.06
CA HIS A 26 -12.53 -15.90 -7.94
C HIS A 26 -11.62 -15.21 -8.96
N ASP A 27 -12.02 -14.05 -9.47
CA ASP A 27 -11.19 -13.30 -10.44
C ASP A 27 -9.92 -12.79 -9.75
N VAL A 28 -10.04 -12.35 -8.49
CA VAL A 28 -8.90 -11.93 -7.66
C VAL A 28 -7.95 -13.09 -7.39
N ILE A 29 -8.47 -14.28 -7.06
CA ILE A 29 -7.65 -15.48 -6.81
C ILE A 29 -6.93 -15.92 -8.09
N ASP A 30 -7.61 -15.95 -9.24
CA ASP A 30 -7.00 -16.30 -10.52
C ASP A 30 -5.88 -15.32 -10.93
N VAL A 31 -6.08 -14.03 -10.70
CA VAL A 31 -5.06 -12.99 -10.93
C VAL A 31 -3.89 -13.14 -9.96
N ALA A 32 -4.17 -13.40 -8.67
CA ALA A 32 -3.14 -13.61 -7.66
C ALA A 32 -2.29 -14.86 -7.96
N LEU A 33 -2.89 -15.95 -8.40
CA LEU A 33 -2.17 -17.17 -8.78
C LEU A 33 -1.30 -16.98 -10.03
N ARG A 34 -1.78 -16.21 -11.00
CA ARG A 34 -0.99 -15.92 -12.21
C ARG A 34 0.20 -15.01 -11.95
N ARG A 35 0.04 -14.03 -11.07
CA ARG A 35 1.06 -13.02 -10.78
C ARG A 35 1.66 -13.17 -9.37
N GLY A 36 1.46 -14.31 -8.73
CA GLY A 36 1.96 -14.61 -7.39
C GLY A 36 3.47 -14.36 -7.23
N ARG A 37 4.24 -14.48 -8.30
CA ARG A 37 5.67 -14.12 -8.30
C ARG A 37 5.91 -12.64 -7.94
N LEU A 38 5.05 -11.70 -8.34
CA LEU A 38 5.18 -10.29 -7.98
C LEU A 38 4.90 -10.08 -6.49
N VAL A 39 3.87 -10.76 -5.95
CA VAL A 39 3.55 -10.71 -4.53
C VAL A 39 4.68 -11.32 -3.70
N LEU A 40 5.25 -12.45 -4.14
CA LEU A 40 6.39 -13.09 -3.46
C LEU A 40 7.65 -12.21 -3.50
N VAL A 41 7.92 -11.54 -4.63
CA VAL A 41 9.06 -10.63 -4.76
C VAL A 41 8.88 -9.41 -3.86
N SER A 42 7.71 -8.77 -3.83
CA SER A 42 7.45 -7.62 -2.95
C SER A 42 7.54 -8.02 -1.48
N LEU A 43 6.99 -9.18 -1.10
CA LEU A 43 7.11 -9.73 0.24
C LEU A 43 8.58 -9.98 0.61
N GLY A 44 9.34 -10.59 -0.30
CA GLY A 44 10.77 -10.85 -0.10
C GLY A 44 11.59 -9.57 0.08
N ILE A 45 11.31 -8.53 -0.71
CA ILE A 45 11.99 -7.23 -0.59
C ILE A 45 11.66 -6.57 0.76
N CYS A 46 10.37 -6.54 1.16
CA CYS A 46 9.97 -5.95 2.44
C CYS A 46 10.57 -6.70 3.63
N LEU A 47 10.59 -8.03 3.60
CA LEU A 47 11.25 -8.83 4.65
C LEU A 47 12.76 -8.64 4.66
N ALA A 48 13.42 -8.56 3.51
CA ALA A 48 14.86 -8.30 3.41
C ALA A 48 15.21 -6.92 4.00
N LEU A 49 14.41 -5.89 3.70
CA LEU A 49 14.56 -4.55 4.28
C LEU A 49 14.34 -4.55 5.80
N ALA A 50 13.35 -5.31 6.30
CA ALA A 50 13.10 -5.45 7.73
C ALA A 50 14.27 -6.17 8.44
N VAL A 51 14.79 -7.23 7.85
CA VAL A 51 15.96 -7.95 8.38
C VAL A 51 17.20 -7.05 8.35
N PHE A 52 17.42 -6.31 7.27
CA PHE A 52 18.51 -5.33 7.17
C PHE A 52 18.39 -4.25 8.24
N TYR A 53 17.19 -3.71 8.45
CA TYR A 53 16.93 -2.75 9.52
C TYR A 53 17.23 -3.35 10.90
N LEU A 54 16.77 -4.57 11.17
CA LEU A 54 17.04 -5.27 12.44
C LEU A 54 18.53 -5.57 12.65
N ALA A 55 19.27 -5.87 11.59
CA ALA A 55 20.70 -6.15 11.67
C ALA A 55 21.55 -4.87 11.88
N THR A 56 21.06 -3.72 11.42
CA THR A 56 21.78 -2.44 11.52
C THR A 56 21.39 -1.62 12.75
N THR A 57 20.22 -1.89 13.33
CA THR A 57 19.72 -1.16 14.51
C THR A 57 20.25 -1.84 15.79
N PRO A 58 21.00 -1.15 16.65
CA PRO A 58 21.52 -1.74 17.88
C PRO A 58 20.38 -2.07 18.86
N ASP A 59 20.55 -3.17 19.58
CA ASP A 59 19.61 -3.59 20.61
C ASP A 59 19.63 -2.58 21.78
N SER A 60 18.45 -2.23 22.28
CA SER A 60 18.29 -1.38 23.46
C SER A 60 17.62 -2.11 24.60
N PHE A 61 18.08 -1.85 25.81
CA PHE A 61 17.63 -2.47 27.05
C PHE A 61 17.07 -1.39 27.97
N THR A 62 15.88 -1.63 28.51
CA THR A 62 15.23 -0.67 29.43
C THR A 62 15.16 -1.29 30.81
N ALA A 63 15.81 -0.66 31.77
CA ALA A 63 15.72 -1.02 33.18
C ALA A 63 14.77 -0.08 33.91
N VAL A 64 14.06 -0.58 34.90
CA VAL A 64 13.04 0.18 35.65
C VAL A 64 13.37 0.14 37.13
N ALA A 65 13.55 1.30 37.73
CA ALA A 65 13.58 1.50 39.18
C ALA A 65 12.22 2.01 39.65
N VAL A 66 11.76 1.57 40.81
CA VAL A 66 10.47 1.97 41.38
C VAL A 66 10.71 2.72 42.70
N LEU A 67 10.23 3.95 42.77
CA LEU A 67 10.22 4.76 44.00
C LEU A 67 8.82 4.83 44.56
N ILE A 68 8.71 4.83 45.90
CA ILE A 68 7.52 5.23 46.62
C ILE A 68 7.72 6.66 47.11
N MET A 69 6.74 7.53 46.86
CA MET A 69 6.70 8.92 47.31
C MET A 69 5.72 9.01 48.48
N ASP A 70 6.22 9.11 49.71
CA ASP A 70 5.38 9.23 50.91
C ASP A 70 5.04 10.72 51.15
N THR A 71 3.80 11.08 50.88
CA THR A 71 3.32 12.49 51.02
C THR A 71 2.74 12.76 52.41
N LYS A 72 3.11 12.01 53.43
CA LYS A 72 2.68 12.30 54.82
C LYS A 72 3.26 13.61 55.31
N GLN A 73 2.65 14.70 54.89
CA GLN A 73 2.92 16.01 55.45
C GLN A 73 1.79 16.43 56.37
N THR A 74 2.20 16.92 57.52
CA THR A 74 1.49 17.63 58.60
C THR A 74 0.70 16.73 59.54
N PRO A 75 1.04 16.81 60.87
CA PRO A 75 0.13 16.32 61.88
C PRO A 75 -1.20 17.08 61.73
N PRO A 76 -2.34 16.41 61.75
CA PRO A 76 -3.64 17.07 61.66
C PRO A 76 -3.77 18.06 62.81
N SER A 77 -4.08 19.31 62.50
CA SER A 77 -4.53 20.26 63.52
C SER A 77 -5.73 19.63 64.27
N PRO A 78 -5.84 19.79 65.60
CA PRO A 78 -6.87 19.10 66.39
C PRO A 78 -8.33 19.38 65.99
N SER A 79 -8.54 20.25 65.01
CA SER A 79 -9.86 20.67 64.53
C SER A 79 -10.29 20.04 63.21
N GLN A 80 -9.49 19.13 62.59
CA GLN A 80 -9.85 18.45 61.30
C GLN A 80 -9.84 16.93 61.45
N VAL A 81 -10.66 16.40 62.33
CA VAL A 81 -10.99 14.97 62.39
C VAL A 81 -12.27 14.78 61.57
N SER A 82 -12.17 14.58 60.27
CA SER A 82 -13.21 13.93 59.44
C SER A 82 -13.04 14.13 57.92
N GLN A 83 -11.84 14.16 57.37
CA GLN A 83 -11.71 13.95 55.93
C GLN A 83 -10.60 12.92 55.68
N GLU A 84 -10.95 11.79 55.01
CA GLU A 84 -9.98 10.90 54.43
C GLU A 84 -8.99 11.75 53.61
N PRO A 85 -7.66 11.52 53.72
CA PRO A 85 -6.69 12.26 52.94
C PRO A 85 -6.93 11.95 51.46
N LEU A 86 -7.70 12.82 50.80
CA LEU A 86 -7.81 12.81 49.34
C LEU A 86 -6.40 12.92 48.79
N ILE A 87 -5.97 11.88 48.09
CA ILE A 87 -4.70 11.86 47.35
C ILE A 87 -4.75 13.04 46.40
N ASP A 88 -3.98 14.09 46.64
CA ASP A 88 -3.88 15.19 45.68
C ASP A 88 -2.97 14.76 44.51
N PRO A 89 -3.55 14.46 43.34
CA PRO A 89 -2.77 14.06 42.18
C PRO A 89 -1.71 15.09 41.76
N ALA A 90 -1.96 16.39 42.06
CA ALA A 90 -1.09 17.49 41.67
C ALA A 90 0.25 17.47 42.42
N VAL A 91 0.26 17.00 43.68
CA VAL A 91 1.51 16.90 44.45
C VAL A 91 2.44 15.84 43.84
N ILE A 92 1.89 14.69 43.45
CA ILE A 92 2.68 13.59 42.85
C ILE A 92 3.19 14.01 41.48
N GLU A 93 2.36 14.67 40.69
CA GLU A 93 2.78 15.18 39.37
C GLU A 93 3.94 16.16 39.49
N SER A 94 3.87 17.06 40.49
CA SER A 94 4.96 18.00 40.80
C SER A 94 6.26 17.29 41.18
N GLN A 95 6.19 16.20 41.95
CA GLN A 95 7.36 15.40 42.32
C GLN A 95 7.95 14.65 41.12
N ILE A 96 7.09 14.18 40.19
CA ILE A 96 7.53 13.57 38.93
C ILE A 96 8.25 14.59 38.04
N GLU A 97 7.78 15.84 37.98
CA GLU A 97 8.46 16.89 37.22
C GLU A 97 9.81 17.29 37.86
N ILE A 98 9.90 17.30 39.18
CA ILE A 98 11.19 17.48 39.88
C ILE A 98 12.15 16.35 39.52
N LEU A 99 11.67 15.11 39.46
CA LEU A 99 12.47 13.93 39.13
C LEU A 99 12.95 13.94 37.66
N LYS A 100 12.20 14.58 36.76
CA LYS A 100 12.58 14.84 35.37
C LYS A 100 13.46 16.09 35.19
N SER A 101 13.75 16.81 36.26
CA SER A 101 14.51 18.07 36.18
C SER A 101 15.96 17.86 35.74
N GLU A 102 16.48 18.85 35.06
CA GLU A 102 17.87 18.87 34.60
C GLU A 102 18.85 18.71 35.77
N ARG A 103 18.51 19.26 36.96
CA ARG A 103 19.31 19.17 38.17
C ARG A 103 19.55 17.73 38.64
N ILE A 104 18.51 16.90 38.64
CA ILE A 104 18.62 15.49 39.00
C ILE A 104 19.42 14.73 37.93
N ALA A 105 19.16 15.03 36.66
CA ALA A 105 19.92 14.44 35.56
C ALA A 105 21.42 14.79 35.63
N GLN A 106 21.77 16.05 35.97
CA GLN A 106 23.16 16.48 36.16
C GLN A 106 23.83 15.71 37.30
N GLN A 107 23.18 15.58 38.45
CA GLN A 107 23.71 14.81 39.57
C GLN A 107 23.96 13.33 39.21
N ALA A 108 23.04 12.71 38.47
CA ALA A 108 23.20 11.35 38.01
C ALA A 108 24.34 11.21 36.99
N VAL A 109 24.47 12.16 36.05
CA VAL A 109 25.56 12.23 35.06
C VAL A 109 26.91 12.37 35.72
N ASP A 110 27.01 13.26 36.70
CA ASP A 110 28.27 13.50 37.46
C ASP A 110 28.67 12.27 38.29
N ARG A 111 27.71 11.63 38.94
CA ARG A 111 27.96 10.47 39.80
C ARG A 111 28.47 9.25 39.03
N LEU A 112 27.97 9.05 37.83
CA LEU A 112 28.35 7.93 36.97
C LEU A 112 29.36 8.30 35.87
N HIS A 113 29.83 9.55 35.84
CA HIS A 113 30.76 10.08 34.83
C HIS A 113 30.25 9.81 33.39
N LEU A 114 28.93 10.02 33.15
CA LEU A 114 28.32 9.74 31.84
C LEU A 114 28.80 10.71 30.74
N GLY A 115 29.45 11.82 31.10
CA GLY A 115 30.09 12.73 30.13
C GLY A 115 31.25 12.09 29.35
N ASP A 116 31.84 11.01 29.90
CA ASP A 116 32.92 10.25 29.25
C ASP A 116 32.39 9.00 28.52
N ASP A 117 31.08 8.74 28.59
CA ASP A 117 30.44 7.61 27.95
C ASP A 117 29.97 7.99 26.55
N PRO A 118 30.50 7.33 25.47
CA PRO A 118 30.11 7.63 24.10
C PRO A 118 28.60 7.45 23.82
N GLN A 119 27.89 6.65 24.61
CA GLN A 119 26.44 6.46 24.47
C GLN A 119 25.60 7.66 24.93
N PHE A 120 26.12 8.43 25.90
CA PHE A 120 25.45 9.57 26.49
C PHE A 120 26.09 10.91 26.07
N ALA A 121 27.40 10.97 25.97
CA ALA A 121 28.14 12.17 25.58
C ALA A 121 27.93 12.58 24.11
N GLY A 122 27.40 11.70 23.27
CA GLY A 122 27.14 12.03 21.88
C GLY A 122 28.39 12.09 21.00
N ASP A 123 29.48 11.42 21.39
CA ASP A 123 30.77 11.44 20.69
C ASP A 123 30.76 10.70 19.32
N GLY A 124 29.62 10.16 18.92
CA GLY A 124 29.47 9.54 17.61
C GLY A 124 28.74 10.45 16.62
N PRO A 125 29.36 10.89 15.54
CA PRO A 125 28.60 11.49 14.46
C PRO A 125 27.59 10.44 14.00
N GLY A 126 26.30 10.73 14.12
CA GLY A 126 25.24 9.84 13.61
C GLY A 126 25.49 9.51 12.13
N LEU A 127 24.97 8.41 11.62
CA LEU A 127 25.15 8.02 10.22
C LEU A 127 24.93 9.18 9.23
N ARG A 128 24.02 10.09 9.54
CA ARG A 128 23.78 11.31 8.77
C ARG A 128 24.96 12.28 8.81
N SER A 129 25.53 12.54 9.98
CA SER A 129 26.67 13.47 10.13
C SER A 129 27.95 12.84 9.57
N ARG A 130 28.16 11.53 9.68
CA ARG A 130 29.23 10.79 8.99
C ARG A 130 29.10 10.88 7.47
N PHE A 131 27.89 10.76 6.95
CA PHE A 131 27.64 10.89 5.52
C PHE A 131 27.85 12.34 5.04
N LEU A 132 27.37 13.33 5.81
CA LEU A 132 27.60 14.75 5.50
C LEU A 132 29.07 15.15 5.63
N SER A 133 29.80 14.69 6.66
CA SER A 133 31.23 14.99 6.84
C SER A 133 32.09 14.32 5.76
N TRP A 134 31.71 13.12 5.32
CA TRP A 134 32.32 12.48 4.16
C TRP A 134 32.08 13.27 2.87
N LEU A 135 30.86 13.84 2.70
CA LEU A 135 30.52 14.65 1.52
C LEU A 135 31.14 16.04 1.54
N SER A 136 31.31 16.65 2.73
CA SER A 136 31.83 18.03 2.91
C SER A 136 33.33 18.11 3.17
N GLY A 137 33.99 16.97 3.44
CA GLY A 137 35.43 16.92 3.71
C GLY A 137 35.88 17.66 4.99
N GLN A 138 34.95 18.12 5.84
CA GLN A 138 35.27 18.85 7.07
C GLN A 138 35.26 17.90 8.26
N ALA A 139 36.37 17.87 9.01
CA ALA A 139 36.45 17.18 10.28
C ALA A 139 35.52 17.89 11.30
N THR A 140 34.62 17.15 11.92
CA THR A 140 33.79 17.67 13.03
C THR A 140 34.69 18.01 14.21
N PRO A 141 34.62 19.25 14.76
CA PRO A 141 35.39 19.63 15.95
C PRO A 141 35.01 18.70 17.11
N GLN A 142 36.03 18.26 17.87
CA GLN A 142 35.79 17.46 19.08
C GLN A 142 35.08 18.33 20.15
N PRO A 143 34.00 17.84 20.75
CA PRO A 143 33.24 18.57 21.74
C PRO A 143 34.09 18.79 23.02
N THR A 144 34.00 19.98 23.61
CA THR A 144 34.64 20.30 24.88
C THR A 144 34.06 19.44 26.03
N ALA A 145 34.78 19.30 27.15
CA ALA A 145 34.30 18.53 28.30
C ALA A 145 32.94 19.03 28.83
N GLU A 146 32.73 20.35 28.83
CA GLU A 146 31.42 20.94 29.18
C GLU A 146 30.32 20.57 28.21
N MET A 147 30.62 20.61 26.92
CA MET A 147 29.65 20.22 25.86
C MET A 147 29.30 18.73 25.93
N ARG A 148 30.29 17.86 26.24
CA ARG A 148 30.04 16.43 26.47
C ARG A 148 29.13 16.17 27.65
N ARG A 149 29.36 16.92 28.77
CA ARG A 149 28.53 16.85 29.97
C ARG A 149 27.10 17.32 29.68
N ALA A 150 26.92 18.45 28.99
CA ALA A 150 25.61 18.96 28.60
C ALA A 150 24.87 17.98 27.68
N ASN A 151 25.58 17.41 26.68
CA ASN A 151 25.03 16.38 25.78
C ASN A 151 24.61 15.11 26.55
N ALA A 152 25.38 14.71 27.59
CA ALA A 152 25.05 13.55 28.39
C ALA A 152 23.78 13.79 29.24
N VAL A 153 23.58 15.00 29.75
CA VAL A 153 22.36 15.38 30.49
C VAL A 153 21.15 15.36 29.56
N ASP A 154 21.25 15.97 28.39
CA ASP A 154 20.16 15.96 27.38
C ASP A 154 19.83 14.55 26.89
N SER A 155 20.86 13.76 26.57
CA SER A 155 20.72 12.36 26.19
C SER A 155 20.05 11.52 27.29
N LEU A 156 20.38 11.74 28.55
CA LEU A 156 19.75 11.06 29.68
C LEU A 156 18.28 11.43 29.80
N LEU A 157 17.93 12.71 29.70
CA LEU A 157 16.54 13.18 29.75
C LEU A 157 15.69 12.57 28.63
N HIS A 158 16.25 12.45 27.43
CA HIS A 158 15.56 11.80 26.29
C HIS A 158 15.42 10.28 26.44
N LYS A 159 16.38 9.60 27.05
CA LYS A 159 16.39 8.15 27.28
C LYS A 159 15.69 7.73 28.57
N MET A 160 15.37 8.68 29.43
CA MET A 160 14.66 8.47 30.68
C MET A 160 13.18 8.75 30.53
N LYS A 161 12.37 7.83 31.00
CA LYS A 161 10.92 8.00 31.08
C LYS A 161 10.47 7.79 32.51
N VAL A 162 9.88 8.82 33.10
CA VAL A 162 9.31 8.73 34.44
C VAL A 162 7.80 8.71 34.33
N THR A 163 7.16 7.70 34.90
CA THR A 163 5.71 7.52 34.85
C THR A 163 5.17 7.13 36.21
N ARG A 164 3.96 7.59 36.53
CA ARG A 164 3.23 7.14 37.71
C ARG A 164 2.55 5.79 37.45
N THR A 165 2.63 4.87 38.37
CA THR A 165 1.95 3.59 38.27
C THR A 165 0.50 3.70 38.76
N GLY A 166 -0.43 3.86 37.86
CA GLY A 166 -1.85 3.99 38.17
C GLY A 166 -2.17 5.20 39.06
N HIS A 167 -3.02 4.98 40.09
CA HIS A 167 -3.37 6.01 41.09
C HIS A 167 -2.58 5.86 42.41
N THR A 168 -1.41 5.22 42.33
CA THR A 168 -0.59 4.94 43.50
C THR A 168 0.44 6.05 43.75
N TYR A 169 1.14 5.99 44.90
CA TYR A 169 2.30 6.85 45.24
C TYR A 169 3.60 6.32 44.63
N LEU A 170 3.53 5.45 43.61
CA LEU A 170 4.68 4.85 42.97
C LEU A 170 5.07 5.60 41.70
N ALA A 171 6.34 5.92 41.56
CA ALA A 171 6.94 6.42 40.34
C ALA A 171 7.91 5.39 39.77
N GLU A 172 7.76 5.08 38.49
CA GLU A 172 8.66 4.23 37.74
C GLU A 172 9.65 5.09 36.94
N ILE A 173 10.93 4.85 37.13
CA ILE A 173 12.02 5.45 36.37
C ILE A 173 12.52 4.39 35.41
N ALA A 174 12.17 4.53 34.13
CA ALA A 174 12.62 3.66 33.05
C ALA A 174 13.76 4.35 32.30
N VAL A 175 14.91 3.71 32.20
CA VAL A 175 16.06 4.21 31.46
C VAL A 175 16.46 3.21 30.41
N SER A 176 16.63 3.69 29.16
CA SER A 176 17.02 2.86 28.01
C SER A 176 18.48 3.09 27.65
N SER A 177 19.25 1.99 27.51
CA SER A 177 20.66 2.01 27.10
C SER A 177 20.97 0.81 26.18
N LEU A 178 22.12 0.84 25.50
CA LEU A 178 22.61 -0.29 24.71
C LEU A 178 23.18 -1.42 25.57
N ASP A 179 23.51 -1.12 26.83
CA ASP A 179 24.02 -2.09 27.80
C ASP A 179 22.99 -2.29 28.93
N PRO A 180 22.56 -3.56 29.18
CA PRO A 180 21.59 -3.88 30.23
C PRO A 180 22.07 -3.50 31.64
N VAL A 181 23.36 -3.65 31.93
CA VAL A 181 23.91 -3.28 33.25
C VAL A 181 23.93 -1.77 33.43
N ARG A 182 24.31 -1.04 32.38
CA ARG A 182 24.28 0.44 32.40
C ARG A 182 22.88 1.00 32.55
N SER A 183 21.89 0.44 31.84
CA SER A 183 20.50 0.91 31.98
C SER A 183 20.03 0.82 33.43
N ALA A 184 20.37 -0.27 34.14
CA ALA A 184 20.05 -0.46 35.56
C ALA A 184 20.82 0.52 36.48
N ASN A 185 22.12 0.66 36.24
CA ASN A 185 22.94 1.58 37.04
C ASN A 185 22.48 3.03 36.91
N VAL A 186 22.16 3.49 35.71
CA VAL A 186 21.67 4.83 35.45
C VAL A 186 20.29 5.07 36.10
N ALA A 187 19.36 4.10 35.95
CA ALA A 187 18.05 4.19 36.58
C ALA A 187 18.16 4.30 38.12
N ASN A 188 19.07 3.51 38.73
CA ASN A 188 19.32 3.55 40.17
C ASN A 188 20.01 4.84 40.59
N ALA A 189 20.96 5.34 39.79
CA ALA A 189 21.64 6.62 40.10
C ALA A 189 20.69 7.81 40.05
N VAL A 190 19.74 7.83 39.12
CA VAL A 190 18.68 8.86 39.06
C VAL A 190 17.79 8.79 40.31
N ALA A 191 17.37 7.57 40.70
CA ALA A 191 16.59 7.36 41.91
C ALA A 191 17.32 7.85 43.17
N GLU A 192 18.61 7.52 43.29
CA GLU A 192 19.45 7.95 44.42
C GLU A 192 19.76 9.47 44.39
N ALA A 193 20.00 10.05 43.18
CA ALA A 193 20.17 11.48 43.02
C ALA A 193 18.94 12.26 43.53
N TYR A 194 17.75 11.76 43.19
CA TYR A 194 16.49 12.35 43.67
C TYR A 194 16.39 12.30 45.21
N ILE A 195 16.69 11.15 45.81
CA ILE A 195 16.66 11.00 47.27
C ILE A 195 17.68 11.95 47.93
N GLN A 196 18.87 12.03 47.35
CA GLN A 196 19.92 12.93 47.86
C GLN A 196 19.49 14.41 47.76
N ASP A 197 18.88 14.80 46.62
CA ASP A 197 18.37 16.17 46.45
C ASP A 197 17.29 16.51 47.49
N GLN A 198 16.41 15.57 47.80
CA GLN A 198 15.42 15.73 48.87
C GLN A 198 16.07 15.89 50.25
N LEU A 199 17.13 15.11 50.52
CA LEU A 199 17.88 15.22 51.77
C LEU A 199 18.62 16.57 51.92
N ASP A 200 19.23 17.05 50.83
CA ASP A 200 20.01 18.31 50.83
C ASP A 200 19.12 19.56 50.82
N SER A 201 17.93 19.49 50.23
CA SER A 201 17.01 20.64 50.10
C SER A 201 16.33 21.01 51.42
N ARG A 202 16.04 20.06 52.30
CA ARG A 202 15.37 20.29 53.60
C ARG A 202 16.21 21.10 54.61
N PRO A 203 17.47 20.74 54.89
CA PRO A 203 18.30 21.52 55.81
C PRO A 203 18.45 22.97 55.35
N GLN A 204 18.62 23.21 54.06
CA GLN A 204 18.76 24.58 53.52
C GLN A 204 17.46 25.40 53.67
N SER A 205 16.30 24.83 53.46
CA SER A 205 15.00 25.48 53.66
C SER A 205 14.78 25.81 55.14
N ASN A 206 15.08 24.86 56.01
CA ASN A 206 14.97 25.03 57.45
C ASN A 206 15.93 26.12 57.96
N GLN A 207 17.19 26.14 57.51
CA GLN A 207 18.17 27.19 57.86
C GLN A 207 17.71 28.58 57.39
N ARG A 208 17.17 28.72 56.20
CA ARG A 208 16.63 29.99 55.70
C ARG A 208 15.45 30.48 56.52
N THR A 209 14.54 29.55 56.90
CA THR A 209 13.37 29.86 57.73
C THR A 209 13.80 30.34 59.13
N VAL A 210 14.74 29.63 59.75
CA VAL A 210 15.31 30.05 61.08
C VAL A 210 16.01 31.38 60.94
N ALA A 211 16.83 31.59 59.91
CA ALA A 211 17.55 32.88 59.70
C ALA A 211 16.57 34.04 59.43
N TRP A 212 15.48 33.79 58.70
CA TRP A 212 14.43 34.79 58.49
C TRP A 212 13.72 35.12 59.81
N MET A 213 13.32 34.11 60.57
CA MET A 213 12.66 34.31 61.88
C MET A 213 13.52 35.06 62.84
N ASN A 214 14.81 34.72 62.94
CA ASN A 214 15.75 35.42 63.82
C ASN A 214 15.91 36.92 63.45
N ARG A 215 15.98 37.22 62.13
CA ARG A 215 15.98 38.61 61.65
C ARG A 215 14.70 39.35 62.07
N ARG A 216 13.54 38.70 61.92
CA ARG A 216 12.26 39.31 62.28
C ARG A 216 12.13 39.57 63.80
N VAL A 217 12.62 38.65 64.61
CA VAL A 217 12.70 38.85 66.08
C VAL A 217 13.58 40.07 66.44
N GLU A 218 14.73 40.20 65.75
CA GLU A 218 15.63 41.34 65.98
C GLU A 218 15.04 42.70 65.55
N GLU A 219 14.29 42.68 64.39
CA GLU A 219 13.57 43.91 63.97
C GLU A 219 12.49 44.31 64.97
N VAL A 220 11.68 43.38 65.45
CA VAL A 220 10.63 43.68 66.43
C VAL A 220 11.23 44.04 67.81
N LYS A 221 12.38 43.44 68.17
CA LYS A 221 13.13 43.83 69.36
C LYS A 221 13.61 45.30 69.29
N SER A 222 14.23 45.66 68.15
CA SER A 222 14.66 47.05 67.93
C SER A 222 13.48 48.01 67.97
N GLN A 223 12.30 47.65 67.51
CA GLN A 223 11.09 48.45 67.62
C GLN A 223 10.61 48.55 69.09
N ALA A 224 10.64 47.45 69.83
CA ALA A 224 10.30 47.47 71.29
C ALA A 224 11.27 48.31 72.12
N ASP A 225 12.57 48.18 71.81
CA ASP A 225 13.59 48.99 72.49
C ASP A 225 13.43 50.49 72.18
N SER A 226 13.17 50.87 70.93
CA SER A 226 12.92 52.24 70.52
C SER A 226 11.68 52.84 71.19
N THR A 227 10.61 52.11 71.31
CA THR A 227 9.39 52.55 72.01
C THR A 227 9.60 52.64 73.51
N ALA A 228 10.38 51.71 74.11
CA ALA A 228 10.78 51.80 75.53
C ALA A 228 11.66 52.99 75.82
N MET A 229 12.65 53.33 74.96
CA MET A 229 13.44 54.52 75.04
C MET A 229 12.60 55.79 74.96
N ALA A 230 11.63 55.84 74.02
CA ALA A 230 10.70 56.97 73.91
C ALA A 230 9.89 57.19 75.19
N VAL A 231 9.43 56.13 75.86
CA VAL A 231 8.77 56.20 77.17
C VAL A 231 9.72 56.74 78.26
N ALA A 232 10.98 56.27 78.30
CA ALA A 232 11.98 56.70 79.28
C ALA A 232 12.34 58.17 79.08
N GLU A 233 12.58 58.60 77.83
CA GLU A 233 12.86 59.97 77.50
C GLU A 233 11.72 60.93 77.87
N TYR A 234 10.47 60.53 77.48
CA TYR A 234 9.28 61.30 77.83
C TYR A 234 9.12 61.45 79.37
N ARG A 235 9.35 60.35 80.10
CA ARG A 235 9.32 60.33 81.55
C ARG A 235 10.39 61.28 82.18
N GLN A 236 11.60 61.28 81.64
CA GLN A 236 12.69 62.10 82.12
C GLN A 236 12.44 63.59 81.86
N THR A 237 11.95 63.92 80.65
CA THR A 237 11.72 65.31 80.22
C THR A 237 10.57 65.97 80.97
N HIS A 238 9.54 65.21 81.34
CA HIS A 238 8.33 65.75 81.97
C HIS A 238 8.18 65.29 83.46
N ALA A 239 9.28 64.92 84.08
CA ALA A 239 9.28 64.40 85.46
C ALA A 239 8.60 65.34 86.48
N ALA A 240 8.77 66.65 86.33
CA ALA A 240 8.16 67.68 87.23
C ALA A 240 6.63 67.78 87.01
N GLU A 241 6.14 67.66 85.73
CA GLU A 241 4.75 67.76 85.37
C GLU A 241 3.98 66.46 85.69
N ILE A 242 4.64 65.32 85.67
CA ILE A 242 4.13 64.03 86.12
C ILE A 242 3.91 64.05 87.61
N GLY A 243 4.87 64.68 88.38
CA GLY A 243 4.78 64.89 89.83
C GLY A 243 3.63 65.83 90.21
N ALA A 244 3.30 66.80 89.38
CA ALA A 244 2.17 67.71 89.54
C ALA A 244 0.80 67.16 89.14
N GLN A 245 0.73 65.90 88.63
CA GLN A 245 -0.48 65.24 88.18
C GLN A 245 -1.19 65.96 87.03
N ASP A 246 -0.46 66.56 86.08
CA ASP A 246 -1.06 67.11 84.86
C ASP A 246 -1.77 66.05 84.06
N ALA A 247 -3.07 66.28 83.81
CA ALA A 247 -3.94 65.27 83.13
C ALA A 247 -3.53 64.95 81.69
N GLY A 248 -3.01 65.98 80.94
CA GLY A 248 -2.60 65.81 79.55
C GLY A 248 -1.30 65.00 79.43
N VAL A 249 -0.28 65.32 80.30
CA VAL A 249 0.99 64.59 80.28
C VAL A 249 0.82 63.16 80.78
N THR A 250 -0.02 62.96 81.80
CA THR A 250 -0.33 61.63 82.35
C THR A 250 -1.09 60.74 81.29
N ALA A 251 -2.01 61.32 80.52
CA ALA A 251 -2.70 60.59 79.46
C ALA A 251 -1.73 60.15 78.37
N LYS A 252 -0.87 61.04 77.89
CA LYS A 252 0.13 60.73 76.86
C LYS A 252 1.18 59.71 77.32
N MET A 253 1.56 59.78 78.59
CA MET A 253 2.44 58.79 79.20
C MET A 253 1.79 57.39 79.21
N ARG A 254 0.49 57.29 79.53
CA ARG A 254 -0.26 56.00 79.42
C ARG A 254 -0.31 55.44 78.04
N ASP A 255 -0.58 56.30 77.02
CA ASP A 255 -0.63 55.87 75.61
C ASP A 255 0.75 55.36 75.15
N LEU A 256 1.84 56.09 75.45
CA LEU A 256 3.18 55.64 75.10
C LEU A 256 3.57 54.35 75.81
N THR A 257 3.20 54.19 77.09
CA THR A 257 3.45 52.95 77.83
C THR A 257 2.68 51.81 77.28
N ALA A 258 1.39 52.00 76.89
CA ALA A 258 0.59 50.98 76.26
C ALA A 258 1.18 50.50 74.87
N VAL A 259 1.72 51.45 74.09
CA VAL A 259 2.41 51.10 72.80
C VAL A 259 3.69 50.32 73.07
N ALA A 260 4.49 50.71 74.08
CA ALA A 260 5.72 50.02 74.46
C ALA A 260 5.45 48.60 74.99
N ASP A 261 4.40 48.45 75.82
CA ASP A 261 4.01 47.16 76.38
C ASP A 261 3.45 46.24 75.24
N ALA A 262 2.69 46.77 74.27
CA ALA A 262 2.24 46.04 73.11
C ALA A 262 3.44 45.56 72.27
N ALA A 263 4.42 46.45 72.00
CA ALA A 263 5.63 46.09 71.24
C ALA A 263 6.47 45.00 71.93
N ARG A 264 6.57 45.07 73.32
CA ARG A 264 7.24 44.00 74.08
C ARG A 264 6.49 42.67 74.01
N ASN A 265 5.19 42.71 74.15
CA ASN A 265 4.36 41.49 74.03
C ASN A 265 4.49 40.83 72.63
N ASP A 266 4.52 41.64 71.59
CA ASP A 266 4.74 41.15 70.21
C ASP A 266 6.14 40.53 70.05
N HIS A 267 7.19 41.16 70.60
CA HIS A 267 8.53 40.59 70.61
C HIS A 267 8.58 39.25 71.35
N ASP A 268 8.03 39.17 72.56
CA ASP A 268 8.05 37.95 73.37
C ASP A 268 7.25 36.84 72.74
N ALA A 269 6.12 37.15 72.10
CA ALA A 269 5.32 36.21 71.34
C ALA A 269 6.07 35.63 70.12
N LEU A 270 6.77 36.52 69.39
CA LEU A 270 7.60 36.12 68.23
C LEU A 270 8.82 35.30 68.64
N GLN A 271 9.51 35.73 69.75
CA GLN A 271 10.65 35.01 70.29
C GLN A 271 10.29 33.61 70.76
N ASN A 272 9.16 33.44 71.46
CA ASN A 272 8.66 32.17 71.91
C ASN A 272 8.27 31.27 70.68
N ARG A 273 7.73 31.89 69.62
CA ARG A 273 7.42 31.17 68.39
C ARG A 273 8.69 30.73 67.66
N ALA A 274 9.71 31.55 67.59
CA ALA A 274 11.02 31.22 67.00
C ALA A 274 11.70 30.05 67.74
N LEU A 275 11.71 30.12 69.11
CA LEU A 275 12.26 29.03 69.93
C LEU A 275 11.54 27.71 69.75
N ARG A 276 10.19 27.69 69.69
CA ARG A 276 9.41 26.49 69.44
C ARG A 276 9.70 25.96 68.07
N LEU A 277 9.79 26.82 67.04
CA LEU A 277 10.10 26.39 65.66
C LEU A 277 11.50 25.78 65.58
N THR A 278 12.50 26.40 66.24
CA THR A 278 13.87 25.88 66.28
C THR A 278 13.94 24.54 67.00
N GLN A 279 13.26 24.40 68.15
CA GLN A 279 13.14 23.10 68.85
C GLN A 279 12.45 22.02 67.98
N PHE A 280 11.35 22.37 67.28
CA PHE A 280 10.67 21.51 66.42
C PHE A 280 11.56 21.03 65.25
N ILE A 281 12.30 21.94 64.63
CA ILE A 281 13.27 21.62 63.56
C ILE A 281 14.40 20.74 64.10
N GLN A 282 14.90 20.97 65.28
CA GLN A 282 15.93 20.14 65.94
C GLN A 282 15.43 18.75 66.30
N GLN A 283 14.18 18.62 66.78
CA GLN A 283 13.56 17.31 67.05
C GLN A 283 13.25 16.50 65.80
N GLN A 284 12.97 17.16 64.69
CA GLN A 284 12.74 16.51 63.36
C GLN A 284 14.03 16.31 62.57
N SER A 285 15.22 16.53 63.13
CA SER A 285 16.50 16.42 62.43
C SER A 285 16.95 14.97 62.11
N LEU A 286 16.11 13.97 62.33
CA LEU A 286 16.31 12.65 61.70
C LEU A 286 16.02 12.78 60.19
N PRO A 287 16.97 12.37 59.33
CA PRO A 287 16.80 12.45 57.86
C PRO A 287 15.73 11.43 57.39
N ILE A 288 14.46 11.81 57.59
CA ILE A 288 13.35 11.01 57.06
C ILE A 288 13.10 11.51 55.64
N THR A 289 13.44 10.70 54.65
CA THR A 289 13.14 10.97 53.26
C THR A 289 11.66 10.70 52.98
N GLU A 290 10.99 11.60 52.27
CA GLU A 290 9.61 11.38 51.77
C GLU A 290 9.58 10.41 50.61
N ALA A 291 10.72 10.05 50.03
CA ALA A 291 10.84 9.05 48.99
C ALA A 291 11.85 7.98 49.39
N ARG A 292 11.53 6.76 49.04
CA ARG A 292 12.46 5.61 49.16
C ARG A 292 12.40 4.73 47.93
N VAL A 293 13.53 4.11 47.57
CA VAL A 293 13.56 3.12 46.52
C VAL A 293 12.81 1.86 47.02
N LEU A 294 11.71 1.51 46.35
CA LEU A 294 10.96 0.30 46.64
C LEU A 294 11.66 -0.89 45.95
N THR A 295 12.07 -0.68 44.70
CA THR A 295 12.74 -1.73 43.90
C THR A 295 13.85 -1.09 43.09
N TYR A 296 15.08 -1.55 43.31
CA TYR A 296 16.22 -1.17 42.48
C TYR A 296 16.10 -1.83 41.12
N ALA A 297 16.44 -1.08 40.07
CA ALA A 297 16.49 -1.58 38.72
C ALA A 297 17.53 -2.72 38.61
N LYS A 298 17.12 -3.81 37.99
CA LYS A 298 18.01 -4.94 37.64
C LYS A 298 18.31 -4.91 36.15
N ALA A 299 19.45 -5.45 35.76
CA ALA A 299 19.78 -5.60 34.35
C ALA A 299 18.71 -6.45 33.64
N PRO A 300 18.03 -5.92 32.61
CA PRO A 300 16.99 -6.66 31.90
C PRO A 300 17.59 -7.83 31.14
N LEU A 301 16.93 -9.00 31.20
CA LEU A 301 17.34 -10.22 30.53
C LEU A 301 16.98 -10.26 29.04
N SER A 302 16.06 -9.40 28.61
CA SER A 302 15.59 -9.34 27.23
C SER A 302 15.67 -7.92 26.70
N LYS A 303 15.89 -7.79 25.38
CA LYS A 303 15.89 -6.51 24.71
C LYS A 303 14.48 -5.89 24.66
N SER A 304 14.42 -4.59 24.87
CA SER A 304 13.17 -3.83 24.82
C SER A 304 12.83 -3.32 23.41
N ALA A 305 13.85 -2.99 22.61
CA ALA A 305 13.71 -2.59 21.21
C ALA A 305 14.97 -3.00 20.41
N PRO A 306 14.84 -3.19 19.09
CA PRO A 306 13.60 -3.23 18.31
C PRO A 306 12.78 -4.50 18.56
N LYS A 307 11.44 -4.39 18.55
CA LYS A 307 10.53 -5.54 18.69
C LYS A 307 10.52 -6.36 17.40
N THR A 308 11.40 -7.33 17.28
CA THR A 308 11.64 -8.14 16.07
C THR A 308 10.35 -8.71 15.47
N GLN A 309 9.47 -9.29 16.31
CA GLN A 309 8.22 -9.91 15.86
C GLN A 309 7.27 -8.90 15.22
N VAL A 310 7.13 -7.70 15.81
CA VAL A 310 6.25 -6.64 15.32
C VAL A 310 6.75 -6.11 13.98
N ILE A 311 8.07 -5.88 13.85
CA ILE A 311 8.67 -5.38 12.61
C ILE A 311 8.52 -6.38 11.47
N LEU A 312 8.78 -7.69 11.73
CA LEU A 312 8.61 -8.74 10.72
C LEU A 312 7.13 -8.91 10.32
N LEU A 313 6.22 -8.84 11.28
CA LEU A 313 4.78 -8.89 10.99
C LEU A 313 4.35 -7.70 10.11
N LEU A 314 4.79 -6.50 10.47
CA LEU A 314 4.46 -5.28 9.72
C LEU A 314 5.04 -5.32 8.30
N ALA A 315 6.28 -5.79 8.15
CA ALA A 315 6.93 -5.97 6.86
C ALA A 315 6.22 -7.04 6.02
N GLY A 316 5.77 -8.12 6.63
CA GLY A 316 5.00 -9.18 5.96
C GLY A 316 3.66 -8.68 5.44
N VAL A 317 2.89 -8.02 6.28
CA VAL A 317 1.59 -7.42 5.89
C VAL A 317 1.79 -6.33 4.85
N GLY A 318 2.75 -5.43 5.05
CA GLY A 318 3.08 -4.37 4.10
C GLY A 318 3.49 -4.92 2.74
N GLY A 319 4.36 -5.95 2.72
CA GLY A 319 4.79 -6.61 1.49
C GLY A 319 3.64 -7.27 0.72
N LEU A 320 2.67 -7.88 1.43
CA LEU A 320 1.47 -8.45 0.82
C LEU A 320 0.55 -7.36 0.24
N VAL A 321 0.32 -6.28 0.96
CA VAL A 321 -0.52 -5.15 0.51
C VAL A 321 0.09 -4.47 -0.72
N ILE A 322 1.39 -4.17 -0.68
CA ILE A 322 2.11 -3.57 -1.81
C ILE A 322 2.07 -4.52 -3.01
N GLY A 323 2.32 -5.81 -2.80
CA GLY A 323 2.28 -6.82 -3.86
C GLY A 323 0.90 -6.95 -4.51
N ALA A 324 -0.16 -6.96 -3.72
CA ALA A 324 -1.53 -6.97 -4.21
C ALA A 324 -1.86 -5.69 -5.00
N GLY A 325 -1.45 -4.51 -4.50
CA GLY A 325 -1.61 -3.23 -5.19
C GLY A 325 -0.90 -3.20 -6.54
N LEU A 326 0.34 -3.68 -6.62
CA LEU A 326 1.11 -3.77 -7.86
C LEU A 326 0.47 -4.74 -8.87
N VAL A 327 -0.09 -5.88 -8.39
CA VAL A 327 -0.82 -6.82 -9.24
C VAL A 327 -2.07 -6.17 -9.80
N LEU A 328 -2.86 -5.48 -8.98
CA LEU A 328 -4.06 -4.77 -9.41
C LEU A 328 -3.73 -3.66 -10.43
N LEU A 329 -2.73 -2.84 -10.12
CA LEU A 329 -2.29 -1.78 -11.03
C LEU A 329 -1.85 -2.34 -12.39
N ARG A 330 -1.09 -3.43 -12.39
CA ARG A 330 -0.66 -4.08 -13.63
C ARG A 330 -1.81 -4.73 -14.39
N GLU A 331 -2.84 -5.23 -13.70
CA GLU A 331 -4.02 -5.83 -14.33
C GLU A 331 -4.92 -4.76 -14.96
N THR A 332 -5.11 -3.60 -14.33
CA THR A 332 -5.88 -2.48 -14.89
C THR A 332 -5.21 -1.86 -16.12
N LEU A 333 -3.88 -1.90 -16.19
CA LEU A 333 -3.10 -1.45 -17.35
C LEU A 333 -3.00 -2.49 -18.47
N ASP A 334 -3.38 -3.76 -18.23
CA ASP A 334 -3.26 -4.85 -19.20
C ASP A 334 -4.52 -4.94 -20.07
N ARG A 335 -4.51 -4.29 -21.24
CA ARG A 335 -5.60 -4.26 -22.22
C ARG A 335 -5.70 -5.50 -23.11
N LYS A 336 -5.02 -6.60 -22.77
CA LYS A 336 -5.03 -7.82 -23.56
C LYS A 336 -6.37 -8.55 -23.48
N LEU A 337 -6.82 -9.08 -24.61
CA LEU A 337 -8.02 -9.90 -24.69
C LEU A 337 -7.79 -11.26 -24.01
N ARG A 338 -8.38 -11.43 -22.83
CA ARG A 338 -8.31 -12.68 -22.05
C ARG A 338 -9.66 -13.18 -21.59
N TRP A 339 -10.65 -12.31 -21.55
CA TRP A 339 -11.96 -12.66 -21.04
C TRP A 339 -12.98 -12.63 -22.16
N PRO A 340 -13.80 -13.68 -22.30
CA PRO A 340 -14.91 -13.71 -23.26
C PRO A 340 -15.84 -12.50 -23.16
N ARG A 341 -15.99 -11.96 -21.93
CA ARG A 341 -16.81 -10.78 -21.68
C ARG A 341 -16.26 -9.51 -22.33
N GLN A 342 -14.92 -9.37 -22.43
CA GLN A 342 -14.30 -8.18 -23.04
C GLN A 342 -14.70 -8.00 -24.49
N VAL A 343 -14.80 -9.09 -25.27
CA VAL A 343 -15.23 -9.04 -26.67
C VAL A 343 -16.65 -8.52 -26.79
N LYS A 344 -17.57 -8.98 -25.94
CA LYS A 344 -18.96 -8.56 -25.97
C LYS A 344 -19.21 -7.21 -25.35
N SER A 345 -18.62 -6.93 -24.16
CA SER A 345 -18.90 -5.71 -23.41
C SER A 345 -18.14 -4.48 -23.91
N ILE A 346 -16.90 -4.66 -24.39
CA ILE A 346 -16.05 -3.55 -24.82
C ILE A 346 -16.14 -3.37 -26.33
N LEU A 347 -15.96 -4.46 -27.09
CA LEU A 347 -15.96 -4.39 -28.55
C LEU A 347 -17.38 -4.46 -29.16
N GLY A 348 -18.40 -4.84 -28.38
CA GLY A 348 -19.76 -4.99 -28.88
C GLY A 348 -19.93 -6.13 -29.90
N LEU A 349 -18.93 -7.02 -30.05
CA LEU A 349 -18.89 -8.06 -31.07
C LEU A 349 -19.39 -9.41 -30.55
N PRO A 350 -20.03 -10.23 -31.39
CA PRO A 350 -20.47 -11.56 -31.01
C PRO A 350 -19.27 -12.51 -30.87
N LEU A 351 -19.05 -13.07 -29.68
CA LEU A 351 -18.04 -14.10 -29.44
C LEU A 351 -18.61 -15.49 -29.72
N ALA A 352 -17.99 -16.22 -30.64
CA ALA A 352 -18.35 -17.61 -30.93
C ALA A 352 -17.77 -18.57 -29.88
N GLY A 353 -16.54 -18.35 -29.44
CA GLY A 353 -15.94 -19.23 -28.46
C GLY A 353 -14.43 -19.03 -28.29
N VAL A 354 -13.83 -19.96 -27.52
CA VAL A 354 -12.40 -19.97 -27.19
C VAL A 354 -11.79 -21.30 -27.63
N ILE A 355 -10.78 -21.23 -28.50
CA ILE A 355 -10.04 -22.40 -28.98
C ILE A 355 -8.76 -22.56 -28.18
N PRO A 356 -8.50 -23.74 -27.58
CA PRO A 356 -7.28 -23.99 -26.85
C PRO A 356 -6.05 -24.05 -27.77
N ALA A 357 -4.88 -23.66 -27.26
CA ALA A 357 -3.62 -23.84 -27.96
C ALA A 357 -3.33 -25.34 -28.13
N VAL A 358 -3.21 -25.77 -29.35
CA VAL A 358 -2.78 -27.14 -29.68
C VAL A 358 -1.25 -27.17 -29.75
N LYS A 359 -0.65 -28.13 -29.09
CA LYS A 359 0.80 -28.40 -29.24
C LYS A 359 0.98 -29.16 -30.53
N THR A 360 1.35 -28.50 -31.60
CA THR A 360 1.86 -29.15 -32.80
C THR A 360 3.19 -29.81 -32.47
N GLY A 361 3.32 -31.12 -32.67
CA GLY A 361 4.59 -31.83 -32.48
C GLY A 361 5.69 -31.21 -33.36
N ARG A 362 6.92 -31.13 -32.85
CA ARG A 362 8.10 -30.74 -33.63
C ARG A 362 8.25 -31.74 -34.80
N GLY A 363 7.75 -31.42 -35.93
CA GLY A 363 7.84 -32.31 -37.14
C GLY A 363 6.56 -32.48 -37.93
N ALA A 364 5.41 -32.00 -37.46
CA ALA A 364 4.21 -31.93 -38.26
C ALA A 364 4.34 -30.75 -39.25
N LEU A 365 4.86 -31.03 -40.43
CA LEU A 365 4.93 -30.11 -41.56
C LEU A 365 3.63 -30.17 -42.34
N GLY A 366 3.01 -29.04 -42.65
CA GLY A 366 1.93 -28.92 -43.62
C GLY A 366 0.53 -29.18 -43.09
N ALA A 367 -0.30 -29.79 -43.93
CA ALA A 367 -1.74 -29.99 -43.76
C ALA A 367 -2.16 -30.64 -42.43
N GLN A 368 -1.39 -31.60 -41.91
CA GLN A 368 -1.70 -32.31 -40.66
C GLN A 368 -1.61 -31.42 -39.42
N ALA A 369 -0.69 -30.43 -39.41
CA ALA A 369 -0.57 -29.47 -38.31
C ALA A 369 -1.74 -28.47 -38.31
N LEU A 370 -2.29 -28.18 -39.48
CA LEU A 370 -3.38 -27.23 -39.67
C LEU A 370 -4.76 -27.84 -39.40
N ALA A 371 -4.92 -29.17 -39.69
CA ALA A 371 -6.20 -29.87 -39.54
C ALA A 371 -6.47 -30.44 -38.13
N SER A 372 -5.65 -30.14 -37.13
CA SER A 372 -5.68 -30.82 -35.83
C SER A 372 -6.74 -30.31 -34.83
N LEU A 373 -7.50 -29.27 -35.15
CA LEU A 373 -8.50 -28.69 -34.23
C LEU A 373 -9.84 -29.42 -34.28
N PHE A 374 -10.25 -29.86 -35.48
CA PHE A 374 -11.47 -30.63 -35.69
C PHE A 374 -11.15 -32.12 -35.61
N ASP A 375 -11.75 -32.82 -34.66
CA ASP A 375 -11.67 -34.27 -34.52
C ASP A 375 -13.09 -34.79 -34.40
N SER A 376 -13.58 -35.42 -35.47
CA SER A 376 -14.90 -36.06 -35.51
C SER A 376 -15.07 -37.12 -34.43
N ARG A 377 -13.96 -37.73 -33.97
CA ARG A 377 -13.95 -38.70 -32.87
C ARG A 377 -14.11 -38.06 -31.49
N ARG A 378 -13.96 -36.73 -31.40
CA ARG A 378 -14.16 -35.95 -30.17
C ARG A 378 -15.15 -34.80 -30.38
N PRO A 379 -16.40 -35.10 -30.67
CA PRO A 379 -17.41 -34.12 -31.10
C PRO A 379 -17.72 -33.05 -30.01
N TRP A 380 -17.33 -33.27 -28.78
CA TRP A 380 -17.60 -32.40 -27.65
C TRP A 380 -16.37 -31.61 -27.17
N CYS A 381 -15.35 -31.47 -27.99
CA CYS A 381 -14.24 -30.62 -27.62
C CYS A 381 -14.57 -29.12 -27.82
N ALA A 382 -13.92 -28.24 -27.02
CA ALA A 382 -14.19 -26.80 -27.08
C ALA A 382 -13.93 -26.18 -28.47
N ALA A 383 -12.98 -26.70 -29.21
CA ALA A 383 -12.68 -26.25 -30.56
C ALA A 383 -13.83 -26.59 -31.54
N THR A 384 -14.30 -27.84 -31.55
CA THR A 384 -15.42 -28.28 -32.39
C THR A 384 -16.70 -27.49 -32.08
N GLU A 385 -17.02 -27.30 -30.80
CA GLU A 385 -18.18 -26.49 -30.43
C GLU A 385 -18.03 -25.03 -30.88
N THR A 386 -16.84 -24.44 -30.78
CA THR A 386 -16.60 -23.08 -31.28
C THR A 386 -16.83 -22.99 -32.79
N LEU A 387 -16.35 -23.96 -33.56
CA LEU A 387 -16.59 -24.02 -35.03
C LEU A 387 -18.08 -24.14 -35.35
N ARG A 388 -18.82 -24.97 -34.60
CA ARG A 388 -20.29 -25.11 -34.76
C ARG A 388 -21.01 -23.78 -34.45
N PHE A 389 -20.60 -23.05 -33.40
CA PHE A 389 -21.16 -21.73 -33.11
C PHE A 389 -20.87 -20.73 -34.23
N VAL A 390 -19.67 -20.77 -34.82
CA VAL A 390 -19.32 -19.93 -35.98
C VAL A 390 -20.25 -20.26 -37.14
N LYS A 391 -20.46 -21.57 -37.47
CA LYS A 391 -21.40 -22.00 -38.52
C LYS A 391 -22.81 -21.48 -38.29
N VAL A 392 -23.34 -21.66 -37.08
CA VAL A 392 -24.70 -21.20 -36.74
C VAL A 392 -24.80 -19.67 -36.89
N ALA A 393 -23.76 -18.92 -36.47
CA ALA A 393 -23.73 -17.45 -36.63
C ALA A 393 -23.74 -17.03 -38.10
N ILE A 394 -22.99 -17.75 -38.98
CA ILE A 394 -22.97 -17.52 -40.41
C ILE A 394 -24.35 -17.81 -41.02
N ASP A 395 -24.92 -18.99 -40.75
CA ASP A 395 -26.21 -19.42 -41.31
C ASP A 395 -27.37 -18.48 -40.92
N HIS A 396 -27.31 -17.86 -39.72
CA HIS A 396 -28.32 -16.89 -39.29
C HIS A 396 -28.12 -15.49 -39.89
N SER A 397 -26.89 -15.13 -40.26
CA SER A 397 -26.57 -13.78 -40.75
C SER A 397 -26.90 -13.60 -42.23
N VAL A 398 -26.85 -14.67 -43.02
CA VAL A 398 -27.01 -14.64 -44.48
C VAL A 398 -28.25 -15.41 -44.87
N ARG A 399 -29.27 -14.69 -45.37
CA ARG A 399 -30.51 -15.29 -45.91
C ARG A 399 -30.45 -15.24 -47.44
N ARG A 400 -29.67 -16.12 -48.06
CA ARG A 400 -29.59 -16.25 -49.54
C ARG A 400 -29.84 -17.66 -49.99
N SER A 401 -30.37 -17.82 -51.21
CA SER A 401 -30.57 -19.08 -51.91
C SER A 401 -29.36 -19.52 -52.75
N GLY A 402 -28.15 -19.10 -52.39
CA GLY A 402 -26.88 -19.44 -53.07
C GLY A 402 -25.72 -19.54 -52.10
N GLY A 403 -24.52 -19.87 -52.59
CA GLY A 403 -23.31 -20.00 -51.78
C GLY A 403 -22.94 -18.73 -51.04
N VAL A 404 -22.38 -18.88 -49.84
CA VAL A 404 -21.99 -17.78 -48.93
C VAL A 404 -20.49 -17.58 -48.97
N VAL A 405 -20.06 -16.35 -49.22
CA VAL A 405 -18.64 -15.93 -49.15
C VAL A 405 -18.28 -15.42 -47.76
N ILE A 406 -17.35 -16.10 -47.11
CA ILE A 406 -16.96 -15.86 -45.73
C ILE A 406 -15.50 -15.45 -45.69
N GLY A 407 -15.20 -14.22 -45.21
CA GLY A 407 -13.83 -13.77 -45.00
C GLY A 407 -13.35 -14.14 -43.61
N ILE A 408 -12.21 -14.82 -43.51
CA ILE A 408 -11.55 -15.11 -42.21
C ILE A 408 -10.35 -14.21 -42.09
N ALA A 409 -10.40 -13.31 -41.13
CA ALA A 409 -9.40 -12.26 -40.91
C ALA A 409 -8.87 -12.26 -39.45
N SER A 410 -7.76 -11.60 -39.23
CA SER A 410 -7.21 -11.39 -37.90
C SER A 410 -6.55 -10.02 -37.82
N PRO A 411 -6.45 -9.37 -36.65
CA PRO A 411 -5.67 -8.14 -36.46
C PRO A 411 -4.21 -8.29 -36.84
N TRP A 412 -3.55 -9.36 -36.36
CA TRP A 412 -2.13 -9.61 -36.59
C TRP A 412 -1.85 -10.92 -37.31
N PRO A 413 -0.70 -11.04 -38.02
CA PRO A 413 -0.26 -12.31 -38.59
C PRO A 413 0.00 -13.34 -37.46
N GLY A 414 -0.30 -14.63 -37.82
CA GLY A 414 0.00 -15.73 -36.91
C GLY A 414 -1.04 -15.98 -35.81
N GLU A 415 -2.19 -15.31 -35.81
CA GLU A 415 -3.25 -15.53 -34.80
C GLU A 415 -4.06 -16.80 -35.05
N GLY A 416 -3.87 -17.46 -36.22
CA GLY A 416 -4.45 -18.76 -36.56
C GLY A 416 -5.63 -18.68 -37.51
N LYS A 417 -5.73 -17.63 -38.34
CA LYS A 417 -6.75 -17.47 -39.38
C LYS A 417 -6.78 -18.67 -40.33
N SER A 418 -5.65 -19.00 -40.95
CA SER A 418 -5.55 -20.14 -41.93
C SER A 418 -5.87 -21.48 -41.27
N THR A 419 -5.47 -21.68 -40.01
CA THR A 419 -5.85 -22.86 -39.21
C THR A 419 -7.35 -22.93 -38.99
N LEU A 420 -8.01 -21.81 -38.67
CA LEU A 420 -9.46 -21.75 -38.48
C LEU A 420 -10.17 -22.03 -39.83
N THR A 421 -9.69 -21.41 -40.92
CA THR A 421 -10.23 -21.60 -42.27
C THR A 421 -10.29 -23.09 -42.67
N LEU A 422 -9.17 -23.81 -42.50
CA LEU A 422 -9.10 -25.23 -42.83
C LEU A 422 -10.01 -26.08 -41.95
N ASN A 423 -10.00 -25.84 -40.65
CA ASN A 423 -10.83 -26.62 -39.73
C ASN A 423 -12.33 -26.36 -39.93
N MET A 424 -12.70 -25.13 -40.31
CA MET A 424 -14.07 -24.83 -40.75
C MET A 424 -14.41 -25.57 -42.04
N ALA A 425 -13.51 -25.61 -43.04
CA ALA A 425 -13.71 -26.31 -44.29
C ALA A 425 -13.92 -27.81 -44.06
N VAL A 426 -13.06 -28.44 -43.27
CA VAL A 426 -13.19 -29.88 -42.91
C VAL A 426 -14.53 -30.14 -42.24
N MET A 427 -14.90 -29.34 -41.23
CA MET A 427 -16.17 -29.52 -40.53
C MET A 427 -17.38 -29.36 -41.44
N LEU A 428 -17.37 -28.38 -42.34
CA LEU A 428 -18.46 -28.17 -43.31
C LEU A 428 -18.55 -29.28 -44.35
N ALA A 429 -17.42 -29.77 -44.85
CA ALA A 429 -17.36 -30.88 -45.78
C ALA A 429 -17.86 -32.19 -45.15
N GLU A 430 -17.52 -32.48 -43.89
CA GLU A 430 -18.01 -33.68 -43.18
C GLU A 430 -19.53 -33.70 -42.99
N VAL A 431 -20.20 -32.56 -42.94
CA VAL A 431 -21.66 -32.47 -42.89
C VAL A 431 -22.31 -32.49 -44.29
N GLY A 432 -21.51 -32.72 -45.34
CA GLY A 432 -21.97 -32.88 -46.72
C GLY A 432 -22.12 -31.57 -47.51
N ALA A 433 -21.61 -30.45 -47.01
CA ALA A 433 -21.61 -29.18 -47.75
C ALA A 433 -20.50 -29.15 -48.81
N ARG A 434 -20.76 -28.52 -49.95
CA ARG A 434 -19.74 -28.21 -50.96
C ARG A 434 -18.96 -27.00 -50.53
N VAL A 435 -17.67 -27.15 -50.24
CA VAL A 435 -16.83 -26.09 -49.67
C VAL A 435 -15.66 -25.80 -50.57
N LEU A 436 -15.45 -24.50 -50.85
CA LEU A 436 -14.28 -23.99 -51.51
C LEU A 436 -13.48 -23.14 -50.51
N VAL A 437 -12.19 -23.43 -50.35
CA VAL A 437 -11.22 -22.59 -49.64
C VAL A 437 -10.43 -21.80 -50.66
N VAL A 438 -10.33 -20.51 -50.49
CA VAL A 438 -9.56 -19.60 -51.34
C VAL A 438 -8.43 -18.97 -50.53
N ASP A 439 -7.20 -19.19 -50.95
CA ASP A 439 -6.00 -18.53 -50.36
C ASP A 439 -5.87 -17.12 -50.95
N ALA A 440 -6.44 -16.15 -50.26
CA ALA A 440 -6.42 -14.74 -50.66
C ALA A 440 -5.27 -13.93 -50.00
N ASP A 441 -4.40 -14.57 -49.19
CA ASP A 441 -3.17 -13.96 -48.71
C ASP A 441 -2.03 -14.11 -49.76
N LEU A 442 -2.14 -13.35 -50.83
CA LEU A 442 -1.21 -13.44 -51.96
C LEU A 442 0.25 -13.15 -51.62
N LYS A 443 0.50 -12.42 -50.50
CA LYS A 443 1.86 -12.10 -50.02
C LYS A 443 2.47 -13.25 -49.25
N LYS A 444 1.65 -13.97 -48.48
CA LYS A 444 2.08 -15.11 -47.68
C LYS A 444 1.06 -16.26 -47.82
N PRO A 445 1.08 -16.96 -48.96
CA PRO A 445 0.09 -17.96 -49.25
C PRO A 445 0.37 -19.29 -48.52
N ASP A 446 0.12 -19.26 -47.18
CA ASP A 446 0.42 -20.38 -46.29
C ASP A 446 -0.40 -21.65 -46.65
N LEU A 447 -1.65 -21.48 -47.09
CA LEU A 447 -2.51 -22.59 -47.49
C LEU A 447 -2.07 -23.20 -48.84
N SER A 448 -1.73 -22.36 -49.79
CA SER A 448 -1.19 -22.78 -51.07
C SER A 448 0.12 -23.56 -50.91
N ALA A 449 1.02 -23.09 -50.08
CA ALA A 449 2.27 -23.76 -49.80
C ALA A 449 2.10 -25.10 -49.09
N ALA A 450 1.08 -25.23 -48.25
CA ALA A 450 0.82 -26.45 -47.47
C ALA A 450 0.06 -27.53 -48.27
N LEU A 451 -0.89 -27.15 -49.13
CA LEU A 451 -1.87 -28.07 -49.74
C LEU A 451 -1.85 -28.06 -51.26
N ALA A 452 -1.41 -27.01 -51.91
CA ALA A 452 -1.41 -26.85 -53.36
C ALA A 452 -0.01 -26.56 -53.95
N SER A 453 1.06 -27.02 -53.29
CA SER A 453 2.46 -26.76 -53.68
C SER A 453 2.79 -27.28 -55.11
N SER A 454 2.09 -28.29 -55.61
CA SER A 454 2.25 -28.84 -56.96
C SER A 454 1.40 -28.16 -58.02
N SER A 455 0.39 -27.36 -57.63
CA SER A 455 -0.50 -26.70 -58.60
C SER A 455 0.22 -25.55 -59.30
N GLU A 456 0.14 -25.52 -60.62
CA GLU A 456 0.71 -24.42 -61.40
C GLU A 456 -0.29 -23.27 -61.57
N LEU A 457 -1.59 -23.63 -61.72
CA LEU A 457 -2.69 -22.69 -61.90
C LEU A 457 -3.35 -22.37 -60.56
N GLY A 458 -3.88 -21.14 -60.41
CA GLY A 458 -4.53 -20.74 -59.19
C GLY A 458 -5.38 -19.47 -59.30
N LEU A 459 -5.60 -18.81 -58.18
CA LEU A 459 -6.44 -17.62 -58.07
C LEU A 459 -5.99 -16.47 -59.00
N VAL A 460 -4.71 -16.29 -59.18
CA VAL A 460 -4.16 -15.23 -60.05
C VAL A 460 -4.52 -15.50 -61.52
N ASP A 461 -4.45 -16.75 -61.97
CA ASP A 461 -4.78 -17.15 -63.36
C ASP A 461 -6.29 -17.06 -63.62
N LEU A 462 -7.11 -17.42 -62.61
CA LEU A 462 -8.57 -17.31 -62.67
C LEU A 462 -9.02 -15.84 -62.78
N ILE A 463 -8.43 -14.95 -61.98
CA ILE A 463 -8.76 -13.53 -61.98
C ILE A 463 -8.37 -12.84 -63.30
N ASP A 464 -7.28 -13.27 -63.92
CA ASP A 464 -6.82 -12.79 -65.23
C ASP A 464 -7.73 -13.26 -66.38
N GLY A 465 -8.65 -14.17 -66.08
CA GLY A 465 -9.60 -14.72 -67.07
C GLY A 465 -8.97 -15.70 -68.06
N SER A 466 -7.75 -16.14 -67.86
CA SER A 466 -7.02 -17.05 -68.73
C SER A 466 -7.47 -18.53 -68.59
N VAL A 467 -8.08 -18.84 -67.42
CA VAL A 467 -8.46 -20.24 -67.11
C VAL A 467 -9.82 -20.26 -66.40
N MET A 468 -10.59 -21.33 -66.58
CA MET A 468 -11.84 -21.57 -65.85
C MET A 468 -11.60 -22.13 -64.46
N LEU A 469 -12.53 -21.88 -63.49
CA LEU A 469 -12.45 -22.28 -62.08
C LEU A 469 -12.03 -23.74 -61.90
N ASP A 470 -12.71 -24.68 -62.64
CA ASP A 470 -12.50 -26.13 -62.47
C ASP A 470 -11.04 -26.58 -62.69
N ARG A 471 -10.28 -25.83 -63.51
CA ARG A 471 -8.86 -26.12 -63.75
C ARG A 471 -7.89 -25.63 -62.73
N CYS A 472 -8.33 -24.71 -61.89
CA CYS A 472 -7.53 -24.09 -60.81
C CYS A 472 -7.70 -24.78 -59.47
N LEU A 473 -8.64 -25.73 -59.38
CA LEU A 473 -9.01 -26.38 -58.14
C LEU A 473 -8.08 -27.55 -57.80
N VAL A 474 -7.76 -27.67 -56.53
CA VAL A 474 -7.07 -28.82 -55.93
C VAL A 474 -8.02 -29.51 -54.98
N GLY A 475 -8.53 -30.70 -55.35
CA GLY A 475 -9.35 -31.52 -54.45
C GLY A 475 -8.53 -32.04 -53.27
N THR A 476 -9.09 -31.98 -52.07
CA THR A 476 -8.43 -32.45 -50.84
C THR A 476 -9.04 -33.78 -50.37
N GLU A 477 -8.24 -34.60 -49.68
CA GLU A 477 -8.72 -35.84 -49.04
C GLU A 477 -9.82 -35.59 -48.00
N SER A 478 -9.89 -34.38 -47.47
CA SER A 478 -10.87 -33.97 -46.46
C SER A 478 -12.23 -33.55 -47.06
N GLY A 479 -12.41 -33.65 -48.38
CA GLY A 479 -13.70 -33.43 -49.05
C GLY A 479 -14.04 -31.96 -49.34
N PHE A 480 -13.11 -31.03 -49.26
CA PHE A 480 -13.24 -29.65 -49.74
C PHE A 480 -12.27 -29.37 -50.88
N ASP A 481 -12.58 -28.39 -51.72
CA ASP A 481 -11.71 -27.93 -52.78
C ASP A 481 -10.91 -26.72 -52.36
N LEU A 482 -9.65 -26.62 -52.82
CA LEU A 482 -8.76 -25.50 -52.56
C LEU A 482 -8.44 -24.75 -53.86
N LEU A 483 -8.65 -23.45 -53.86
CA LEU A 483 -8.15 -22.53 -54.87
C LEU A 483 -6.93 -21.83 -54.28
N GLY A 484 -5.74 -22.35 -54.57
CA GLY A 484 -4.46 -21.78 -54.16
C GLY A 484 -4.11 -20.54 -55.00
N ARG A 485 -3.04 -19.84 -54.59
CA ARG A 485 -2.54 -18.65 -55.30
C ARG A 485 -2.15 -18.93 -56.75
N GLY A 486 -1.60 -20.14 -57.04
CA GLY A 486 -0.87 -20.45 -58.28
C GLY A 486 0.61 -20.05 -58.21
N LYS A 487 1.39 -20.49 -59.22
CA LYS A 487 2.83 -20.19 -59.34
C LYS A 487 3.13 -18.89 -60.07
N ARG A 488 2.16 -18.40 -60.85
CA ARG A 488 2.31 -17.17 -61.63
C ARG A 488 2.41 -15.96 -60.67
N ASP A 489 3.38 -15.10 -60.93
CA ASP A 489 3.44 -13.83 -60.21
C ASP A 489 2.31 -12.91 -60.64
N ALA A 490 1.65 -12.29 -59.66
CA ALA A 490 0.61 -11.32 -59.92
C ALA A 490 1.21 -10.10 -60.64
N PRO A 491 0.65 -9.71 -61.82
CA PRO A 491 1.19 -8.57 -62.58
C PRO A 491 0.92 -7.23 -61.89
N LEU A 492 0.06 -7.20 -60.90
CA LEU A 492 -0.39 -6.02 -60.19
C LEU A 492 -0.19 -6.22 -58.67
N HIS A 493 -0.30 -5.12 -57.92
CA HIS A 493 -0.28 -5.19 -56.47
C HIS A 493 -1.45 -6.07 -55.95
N PRO A 494 -1.27 -6.92 -54.93
CA PRO A 494 -2.33 -7.79 -54.38
C PRO A 494 -3.65 -7.07 -54.09
N PHE A 495 -3.60 -5.81 -53.65
CA PHE A 495 -4.77 -4.96 -53.44
C PHE A 495 -5.61 -4.80 -54.73
N ASP A 496 -4.95 -4.50 -55.85
CA ASP A 496 -5.61 -4.32 -57.16
C ASP A 496 -6.19 -5.61 -57.71
N VAL A 497 -5.44 -6.73 -57.53
CA VAL A 497 -5.88 -8.07 -57.95
C VAL A 497 -7.15 -8.46 -57.18
N LEU A 498 -7.13 -8.35 -55.85
CA LEU A 498 -8.28 -8.75 -55.01
C LEU A 498 -9.46 -7.79 -55.12
N GLY A 499 -9.23 -6.53 -55.52
CA GLY A 499 -10.27 -5.53 -55.76
C GLY A 499 -10.82 -5.54 -57.21
N SER A 500 -10.33 -6.40 -58.10
CA SER A 500 -10.68 -6.40 -59.54
C SER A 500 -12.07 -6.98 -59.85
N HIS A 501 -12.56 -6.67 -61.06
CA HIS A 501 -13.74 -7.35 -61.60
C HIS A 501 -13.51 -8.84 -61.83
N GLY A 502 -12.27 -9.26 -62.11
CA GLY A 502 -11.91 -10.67 -62.20
C GLY A 502 -12.13 -11.42 -60.88
N MET A 503 -11.76 -10.83 -59.75
CA MET A 503 -12.05 -11.39 -58.40
C MET A 503 -13.55 -11.49 -58.16
N GLN A 504 -14.33 -10.46 -58.55
CA GLN A 504 -15.79 -10.50 -58.45
C GLN A 504 -16.37 -11.66 -59.27
N GLY A 505 -15.92 -11.86 -60.53
CA GLY A 505 -16.34 -12.96 -61.38
C GLY A 505 -15.96 -14.33 -60.84
N ALA A 506 -14.74 -14.46 -60.30
CA ALA A 506 -14.26 -15.69 -59.67
C ALA A 506 -15.13 -16.07 -58.45
N LEU A 507 -15.44 -15.13 -57.57
CA LEU A 507 -16.31 -15.37 -56.42
C LEU A 507 -17.77 -15.65 -56.81
N ALA A 508 -18.29 -14.97 -57.84
CA ALA A 508 -19.64 -15.29 -58.37
C ALA A 508 -19.72 -16.70 -58.93
N SER A 509 -18.70 -17.14 -59.68
CA SER A 509 -18.61 -18.52 -60.17
C SER A 509 -18.50 -19.54 -59.03
N ALA A 510 -17.73 -19.20 -57.97
CA ALA A 510 -17.60 -20.03 -56.78
C ALA A 510 -18.96 -20.15 -56.05
N GLN A 511 -19.68 -19.05 -55.85
CA GLN A 511 -21.00 -19.03 -55.20
C GLN A 511 -22.07 -19.85 -55.93
N ALA A 512 -21.96 -19.99 -57.24
CA ALA A 512 -22.88 -20.81 -58.04
C ALA A 512 -22.66 -22.33 -57.82
N ASN A 513 -21.42 -22.73 -57.50
CA ASN A 513 -21.04 -24.14 -57.43
C ASN A 513 -20.88 -24.69 -56.01
N TYR A 514 -20.63 -23.81 -55.04
CA TYR A 514 -20.33 -24.16 -53.63
C TYR A 514 -21.34 -23.57 -52.67
N ASP A 515 -21.60 -24.28 -51.57
CA ASP A 515 -22.50 -23.82 -50.52
C ASP A 515 -21.77 -22.81 -49.61
N TYR A 516 -20.46 -23.03 -49.40
CA TYR A 516 -19.59 -22.12 -48.61
C TYR A 516 -18.28 -21.84 -49.36
N VAL A 517 -17.92 -20.56 -49.45
CA VAL A 517 -16.63 -20.09 -50.00
C VAL A 517 -15.87 -19.39 -48.87
N LEU A 518 -14.80 -20.02 -48.37
CA LEU A 518 -13.99 -19.53 -47.27
C LEU A 518 -12.76 -18.82 -47.81
N LEU A 519 -12.62 -17.51 -47.57
CA LEU A 519 -11.46 -16.74 -47.96
C LEU A 519 -10.49 -16.60 -46.76
N ASP A 520 -9.27 -17.13 -46.90
CA ASP A 520 -8.18 -16.86 -45.97
C ASP A 520 -7.55 -15.51 -46.30
N LEU A 521 -7.82 -14.48 -45.51
CA LEU A 521 -7.44 -13.11 -45.76
C LEU A 521 -6.14 -12.74 -45.03
N PRO A 522 -5.32 -11.80 -45.56
CA PRO A 522 -4.19 -11.24 -44.83
C PRO A 522 -4.63 -10.50 -43.57
N ALA A 523 -3.69 -10.31 -42.63
CA ALA A 523 -3.99 -9.63 -41.36
C ALA A 523 -4.29 -8.13 -41.57
N LEU A 524 -5.34 -7.63 -40.89
CA LEU A 524 -5.94 -6.34 -41.14
C LEU A 524 -5.02 -5.14 -40.79
N LEU A 525 -4.14 -5.28 -39.79
CA LEU A 525 -3.23 -4.21 -39.38
C LEU A 525 -1.93 -4.15 -40.20
N THR A 526 -1.65 -5.22 -40.98
CA THR A 526 -0.40 -5.31 -41.76
C THR A 526 -0.60 -5.19 -43.25
N SER A 527 -1.83 -5.32 -43.73
CA SER A 527 -2.17 -5.26 -45.15
C SER A 527 -3.53 -4.64 -45.39
N VAL A 528 -3.61 -3.82 -46.43
CA VAL A 528 -4.87 -3.24 -46.93
C VAL A 528 -5.63 -4.18 -47.88
N ASP A 529 -5.02 -5.30 -48.27
CA ASP A 529 -5.53 -6.21 -49.29
C ASP A 529 -6.89 -6.80 -48.91
N SER A 530 -7.13 -7.06 -47.61
CA SER A 530 -8.43 -7.51 -47.08
C SER A 530 -9.56 -6.52 -47.33
N GLN A 531 -9.26 -5.21 -47.40
CA GLN A 531 -10.25 -4.17 -47.66
C GLN A 531 -10.69 -4.16 -49.13
N ALA A 532 -9.78 -4.50 -50.07
CA ALA A 532 -10.08 -4.55 -51.48
C ALA A 532 -11.16 -5.58 -51.80
N VAL A 533 -11.09 -6.77 -51.19
CA VAL A 533 -12.05 -7.86 -51.39
C VAL A 533 -13.29 -7.74 -50.52
N ALA A 534 -13.29 -6.91 -49.48
CA ALA A 534 -14.36 -6.83 -48.49
C ALA A 534 -15.76 -6.57 -49.05
N ARG A 535 -15.85 -5.83 -50.16
CA ARG A 535 -17.12 -5.54 -50.85
C ARG A 535 -17.80 -6.79 -51.43
N PHE A 536 -17.04 -7.83 -51.77
CA PHE A 536 -17.52 -9.07 -52.37
C PHE A 536 -17.77 -10.16 -51.31
N VAL A 537 -17.45 -9.94 -50.05
CA VAL A 537 -17.60 -10.87 -48.94
C VAL A 537 -18.93 -10.65 -48.23
N ASP A 538 -19.70 -11.69 -48.02
CA ASP A 538 -21.01 -11.59 -47.34
C ASP A 538 -20.87 -11.39 -45.86
N THR A 539 -19.91 -12.06 -45.21
CA THR A 539 -19.73 -12.01 -43.75
C THR A 539 -18.28 -12.28 -43.35
N PHE A 540 -17.90 -11.83 -42.15
CA PHE A 540 -16.54 -12.00 -41.64
C PHE A 540 -16.52 -12.71 -40.29
N VAL A 541 -15.48 -13.54 -40.13
CA VAL A 541 -15.08 -14.14 -38.86
C VAL A 541 -13.70 -13.58 -38.47
N VAL A 542 -13.60 -12.99 -37.30
CA VAL A 542 -12.34 -12.40 -36.82
C VAL A 542 -11.70 -13.32 -35.79
N VAL A 543 -10.44 -13.68 -36.03
CA VAL A 543 -9.63 -14.52 -35.13
C VAL A 543 -8.67 -13.63 -34.36
N THR A 544 -8.62 -13.77 -33.04
CA THR A 544 -7.70 -13.03 -32.17
C THR A 544 -6.92 -13.98 -31.26
N GLU A 545 -5.65 -13.69 -30.97
CA GLU A 545 -4.84 -14.55 -30.10
C GLU A 545 -5.09 -14.21 -28.63
N PHE A 546 -5.52 -15.21 -27.85
CA PHE A 546 -5.78 -15.08 -26.42
C PHE A 546 -4.54 -14.59 -25.64
N GLY A 547 -4.69 -13.48 -24.90
CA GLY A 547 -3.63 -12.93 -24.05
C GLY A 547 -2.45 -12.30 -24.79
N ARG A 548 -2.54 -12.15 -26.12
CA ARG A 548 -1.55 -11.43 -26.95
C ARG A 548 -2.18 -10.21 -27.62
N THR A 549 -3.26 -10.39 -28.35
CA THR A 549 -4.00 -9.30 -29.01
C THR A 549 -4.62 -8.39 -27.96
N THR A 550 -4.47 -7.08 -28.12
CA THR A 550 -5.09 -6.10 -27.25
C THR A 550 -6.45 -5.65 -27.77
N ILE A 551 -7.28 -5.09 -26.90
CA ILE A 551 -8.55 -4.45 -27.30
C ILE A 551 -8.28 -3.37 -28.34
N ASP A 552 -7.26 -2.54 -28.12
CA ASP A 552 -6.85 -1.46 -29.02
C ASP A 552 -6.43 -1.98 -30.42
N ASP A 553 -5.82 -3.19 -30.49
CA ASP A 553 -5.47 -3.79 -31.77
C ASP A 553 -6.71 -4.17 -32.57
N VAL A 554 -7.72 -4.74 -31.90
CA VAL A 554 -8.99 -5.09 -32.58
C VAL A 554 -9.72 -3.83 -33.01
N GLU A 555 -9.83 -2.83 -32.14
CA GLU A 555 -10.47 -1.54 -32.47
C GLU A 555 -9.78 -0.87 -33.68
N ARG A 556 -8.44 -0.82 -33.69
CA ARG A 556 -7.68 -0.29 -34.83
C ARG A 556 -7.91 -1.11 -36.10
N ALA A 557 -7.90 -2.43 -35.99
CA ALA A 557 -8.15 -3.30 -37.14
C ALA A 557 -9.55 -3.06 -37.73
N LEU A 558 -10.55 -2.88 -36.88
CA LEU A 558 -11.93 -2.62 -37.34
C LEU A 558 -12.12 -1.19 -37.87
N ALA A 559 -11.40 -0.23 -37.31
CA ALA A 559 -11.43 1.15 -37.78
C ALA A 559 -10.85 1.30 -39.19
N THR A 560 -10.03 0.35 -39.67
CA THR A 560 -9.47 0.40 -41.03
C THR A 560 -10.52 0.15 -42.12
N SER A 561 -11.66 -0.56 -41.82
CA SER A 561 -12.69 -0.87 -42.79
C SER A 561 -14.08 -1.04 -42.14
N GLU A 562 -14.95 -0.05 -42.37
CA GLU A 562 -16.34 -0.11 -41.92
C GLU A 562 -17.10 -1.31 -42.54
N THR A 563 -16.78 -1.66 -43.80
CA THR A 563 -17.40 -2.80 -44.48
C THR A 563 -17.14 -4.08 -43.71
N ILE A 564 -15.91 -4.33 -43.29
CA ILE A 564 -15.53 -5.51 -42.49
C ILE A 564 -16.23 -5.42 -41.12
N ALA A 565 -16.09 -4.28 -40.42
CA ALA A 565 -16.63 -4.11 -39.08
C ALA A 565 -18.15 -4.37 -38.99
N ASN A 566 -18.92 -3.89 -40.00
CA ASN A 566 -20.38 -4.05 -40.02
C ASN A 566 -20.87 -5.46 -40.41
N ARG A 567 -20.00 -6.30 -40.99
CA ARG A 567 -20.34 -7.65 -41.44
C ARG A 567 -19.71 -8.75 -40.57
N ILE A 568 -19.15 -8.43 -39.40
CA ILE A 568 -18.62 -9.43 -38.47
C ILE A 568 -19.77 -10.17 -37.81
N VAL A 569 -19.79 -11.48 -37.97
CA VAL A 569 -20.78 -12.35 -37.34
C VAL A 569 -20.23 -13.10 -36.14
N ALA A 570 -18.92 -13.30 -36.09
CA ALA A 570 -18.28 -14.01 -35.00
C ALA A 570 -16.84 -13.54 -34.74
N VAL A 571 -16.46 -13.52 -33.48
CA VAL A 571 -15.06 -13.40 -33.02
C VAL A 571 -14.67 -14.72 -32.38
N VAL A 572 -13.47 -15.20 -32.67
CA VAL A 572 -12.90 -16.42 -32.09
C VAL A 572 -11.63 -16.05 -31.32
N LEU A 573 -11.59 -16.36 -30.02
CA LEU A 573 -10.38 -16.26 -29.22
C LEU A 573 -9.56 -17.54 -29.36
N ASN A 574 -8.44 -17.48 -30.07
CA ASN A 574 -7.62 -18.63 -30.40
C ASN A 574 -6.40 -18.76 -29.47
N LYS A 575 -5.80 -19.94 -29.40
CA LYS A 575 -4.57 -20.28 -28.69
C LYS A 575 -4.64 -20.05 -27.17
N ALA A 576 -5.78 -20.29 -26.53
CA ALA A 576 -5.89 -20.24 -25.07
C ALA A 576 -5.01 -21.30 -24.41
N ARG A 577 -4.14 -20.91 -23.47
CA ARG A 577 -3.18 -21.82 -22.81
C ARG A 577 -3.87 -22.74 -21.81
N SER A 578 -3.34 -23.96 -21.65
CA SER A 578 -3.87 -25.00 -20.73
C SER A 578 -3.92 -24.59 -19.25
N GLY A 579 -3.18 -23.56 -18.83
CA GLY A 579 -3.24 -23.00 -17.47
C GLY A 579 -4.58 -22.36 -17.13
N ASP A 580 -5.36 -21.97 -18.12
CA ASP A 580 -6.67 -21.33 -17.99
C ASP A 580 -7.84 -22.33 -17.96
N ARG A 581 -7.60 -23.53 -17.43
CA ARG A 581 -8.61 -24.62 -17.33
C ARG A 581 -9.90 -24.19 -16.63
N GLY A 582 -9.82 -23.21 -15.72
CA GLY A 582 -10.99 -22.61 -15.09
C GLY A 582 -11.90 -21.90 -16.08
N LEU A 583 -11.33 -21.19 -17.05
CA LEU A 583 -12.05 -20.50 -18.11
C LEU A 583 -12.75 -21.47 -19.06
N GLN A 584 -12.06 -22.52 -19.49
CA GLN A 584 -12.63 -23.57 -20.36
C GLN A 584 -13.79 -24.29 -19.67
N ARG A 585 -13.65 -24.67 -18.41
CA ARG A 585 -14.75 -25.29 -17.63
C ARG A 585 -15.95 -24.36 -17.46
N ARG A 586 -15.73 -23.06 -17.30
CA ARG A 586 -16.82 -22.07 -17.15
C ARG A 586 -17.52 -21.78 -18.46
N VAL A 587 -16.79 -21.67 -19.57
CA VAL A 587 -17.37 -21.48 -20.91
C VAL A 587 -18.22 -22.70 -21.27
N LEU A 588 -17.70 -23.91 -21.05
CA LEU A 588 -18.44 -25.16 -21.31
C LEU A 588 -19.62 -25.38 -20.37
N ARG A 589 -19.50 -25.05 -19.07
CA ARG A 589 -20.64 -25.12 -18.12
C ARG A 589 -21.75 -24.14 -18.50
N ARG A 590 -21.41 -22.92 -18.90
CA ARG A 590 -22.40 -21.92 -19.34
C ARG A 590 -23.05 -22.25 -20.67
N ALA A 591 -22.31 -22.82 -21.61
CA ALA A 591 -22.88 -23.34 -22.84
C ALA A 591 -23.92 -24.45 -22.54
N ARG A 592 -23.66 -25.33 -21.57
CA ARG A 592 -24.61 -26.35 -21.09
C ARG A 592 -25.82 -25.80 -20.35
N SER A 593 -25.66 -24.72 -19.57
CA SER A 593 -26.76 -24.14 -18.76
C SER A 593 -27.70 -23.24 -19.56
N HIS A 594 -27.38 -22.88 -20.80
CA HIS A 594 -28.21 -22.05 -21.68
C HIS A 594 -28.75 -22.82 -22.89
N SER A 595 -28.58 -24.13 -22.94
CA SER A 595 -29.28 -25.00 -23.92
C SER A 595 -30.55 -25.55 -23.28
N PRO A 596 -31.74 -25.07 -23.66
CA PRO A 596 -33.01 -25.59 -23.11
C PRO A 596 -33.37 -26.98 -23.65
N VAL A 597 -32.45 -27.70 -24.32
CA VAL A 597 -32.75 -28.96 -25.05
C VAL A 597 -32.38 -30.23 -24.26
N PHE A 598 -31.84 -30.14 -23.04
CA PHE A 598 -31.48 -31.31 -22.23
C PHE A 598 -32.15 -31.33 -20.84
N SER A 599 -33.46 -31.13 -20.82
CA SER A 599 -34.30 -31.55 -19.72
C SER A 599 -35.49 -32.31 -20.32
N ALA A 600 -35.27 -33.54 -20.70
CA ALA A 600 -36.24 -34.61 -20.84
C ALA A 600 -35.52 -35.93 -20.62
#